data_873b200bb2e47224272edd4e41f81e5b
#
_entry.id   873b200bb2e47224272edd4e41f81e5b
#
_cell.length_a   1.000
_cell.length_b   1.000
_cell.length_c   1.000
_cell.angle_alpha   90.00
_cell.angle_beta   90.00
_cell.angle_gamma   90.00
#
_symmetry.space_group_name_H-M   'P 1'
#
loop_
_entity.id
_entity.type
_entity.pdbx_description
1 polymer ?
#
loop_
_entity_poly.entity_id
_entity_poly.type
_entity_poly.pdbx_seq_one_letter_code
_entity_poly.pdbx_strand_id
1 'polypeptide(L)'
;MSSVFTGKRIVVTGGAGGIGIETVRGFMEQGGHVIMADIDEAALERARAELGRVRLGTIASPLDTPAECARVIAAAGAPVYALVHLAGVFERDALDPEDHGVWNRAIAANLTNAYDMAVAFSTRFDRREPARIVFASSVAYRRGSADRVPYAAAKGGIVGLTRALSRKLAPDVLVNAVAPGVIETKMADPIIAERGDDYRREIPLKRFGKPAEIASVIRFLCSPDASYITGQTITVDGGITNA
;
A
#
# COMPACT_ATOMS: atom_id res chain seq x y z
N MET A 1 -16.56 10.62 16.93
CA MET A 1 -15.48 9.75 16.45
C MET A 1 -14.15 10.40 16.81
N SER A 2 -13.16 9.65 17.27
CA SER A 2 -11.84 10.17 17.66
C SER A 2 -11.14 10.79 16.45
N SER A 3 -10.66 12.03 16.58
CA SER A 3 -9.95 12.77 15.53
C SER A 3 -8.44 12.46 15.55
N VAL A 4 -8.08 11.18 15.49
CA VAL A 4 -6.71 10.65 15.69
C VAL A 4 -5.69 11.27 14.74
N PHE A 5 -6.11 11.64 13.52
CA PHE A 5 -5.23 12.19 12.49
C PHE A 5 -5.40 13.69 12.27
N THR A 6 -6.07 14.39 13.19
CA THR A 6 -6.23 15.85 13.07
C THR A 6 -4.88 16.56 12.98
N GLY A 7 -4.72 17.40 11.95
CA GLY A 7 -3.48 18.12 11.67
C GLY A 7 -2.35 17.27 11.08
N LYS A 8 -2.54 15.96 10.90
CA LYS A 8 -1.55 15.06 10.28
C LYS A 8 -1.70 15.03 8.77
N ARG A 9 -0.57 14.99 8.07
CA ARG A 9 -0.50 14.87 6.62
C ARG A 9 -0.08 13.47 6.23
N ILE A 10 -0.88 12.84 5.38
CA ILE A 10 -0.72 11.46 4.97
C ILE A 10 -0.60 11.41 3.43
N VAL A 11 0.38 10.67 2.92
CA VAL A 11 0.51 10.37 1.50
C VAL A 11 0.07 8.93 1.28
N VAL A 12 -0.87 8.71 0.34
CA VAL A 12 -1.35 7.38 -0.05
C VAL A 12 -1.11 7.21 -1.54
N THR A 13 -0.25 6.29 -1.94
CA THR A 13 -0.02 5.92 -3.35
C THR A 13 -0.87 4.72 -3.73
N GLY A 14 -1.23 4.56 -5.01
CA GLY A 14 -2.28 3.63 -5.42
C GLY A 14 -3.63 4.01 -4.80
N GLY A 15 -3.78 5.31 -4.52
CA GLY A 15 -4.88 5.84 -3.72
C GLY A 15 -6.24 5.77 -4.39
N ALA A 16 -6.29 5.71 -5.72
CA ALA A 16 -7.53 5.56 -6.49
C ALA A 16 -7.95 4.10 -6.71
N GLY A 17 -7.15 3.12 -6.25
CA GLY A 17 -7.50 1.70 -6.21
C GLY A 17 -8.47 1.38 -5.06
N GLY A 18 -9.06 0.19 -5.07
CA GLY A 18 -10.10 -0.19 -4.10
C GLY A 18 -9.64 -0.06 -2.63
N ILE A 19 -8.47 -0.61 -2.27
CA ILE A 19 -7.90 -0.48 -0.92
C ILE A 19 -7.51 0.98 -0.65
N GLY A 20 -6.98 1.69 -1.66
CA GLY A 20 -6.55 3.07 -1.56
C GLY A 20 -7.68 4.01 -1.19
N ILE A 21 -8.80 3.94 -1.90
CA ILE A 21 -9.99 4.79 -1.64
C ILE A 21 -10.49 4.62 -0.21
N GLU A 22 -10.63 3.38 0.28
CA GLU A 22 -11.08 3.12 1.65
C GLU A 22 -10.05 3.58 2.70
N THR A 23 -8.76 3.50 2.37
CA THR A 23 -7.69 4.01 3.22
C THR A 23 -7.76 5.53 3.33
N VAL A 24 -7.88 6.22 2.18
CA VAL A 24 -8.02 7.69 2.11
C VAL A 24 -9.26 8.15 2.86
N ARG A 25 -10.43 7.52 2.60
CA ARG A 25 -11.70 7.79 3.29
C ARG A 25 -11.52 7.75 4.80
N GLY A 26 -10.98 6.67 5.31
CA GLY A 26 -10.84 6.47 6.74
C GLY A 26 -9.87 7.43 7.42
N PHE A 27 -8.80 7.88 6.75
CA PHE A 27 -7.94 8.95 7.28
C PHE A 27 -8.66 10.30 7.32
N MET A 28 -9.41 10.64 6.25
CA MET A 28 -10.17 11.90 6.19
C MET A 28 -11.26 11.96 7.25
N GLU A 29 -11.99 10.87 7.48
CA GLU A 29 -13.03 10.75 8.52
C GLU A 29 -12.46 10.96 9.93
N GLN A 30 -11.19 10.62 10.15
CA GLN A 30 -10.49 10.83 11.41
C GLN A 30 -9.63 12.11 11.43
N GLY A 31 -9.91 13.06 10.55
CA GLY A 31 -9.35 14.40 10.58
C GLY A 31 -8.04 14.59 9.81
N GLY A 32 -7.52 13.57 9.14
CA GLY A 32 -6.27 13.63 8.38
C GLY A 32 -6.39 14.45 7.09
N HIS A 33 -5.28 15.10 6.70
CA HIS A 33 -5.10 15.68 5.38
C HIS A 33 -4.38 14.68 4.48
N VAL A 34 -5.00 14.27 3.39
CA VAL A 34 -4.47 13.21 2.53
C VAL A 34 -4.04 13.74 1.18
N ILE A 35 -2.85 13.36 0.72
CA ILE A 35 -2.44 13.44 -0.68
C ILE A 35 -2.60 12.05 -1.27
N MET A 36 -3.53 11.93 -2.20
CA MET A 36 -3.80 10.70 -2.93
C MET A 36 -3.05 10.72 -4.26
N ALA A 37 -2.09 9.80 -4.43
CA ALA A 37 -1.32 9.64 -5.66
C ALA A 37 -1.73 8.37 -6.39
N ASP A 38 -1.88 8.46 -7.71
CA ASP A 38 -2.15 7.32 -8.58
C ASP A 38 -1.64 7.63 -9.99
N ILE A 39 -1.47 6.60 -10.83
CA ILE A 39 -1.12 6.78 -12.24
C ILE A 39 -2.35 7.15 -13.09
N ASP A 40 -3.54 6.70 -12.69
CA ASP A 40 -4.81 6.93 -13.39
C ASP A 40 -5.45 8.25 -12.94
N GLU A 41 -5.21 9.32 -13.71
CA GLU A 41 -5.76 10.65 -13.46
C GLU A 41 -7.29 10.66 -13.46
N ALA A 42 -7.92 9.88 -14.35
CA ALA A 42 -9.38 9.79 -14.40
C ALA A 42 -9.95 9.09 -13.15
N ALA A 43 -9.25 8.08 -12.62
CA ALA A 43 -9.61 7.45 -11.35
C ALA A 43 -9.45 8.41 -10.16
N LEU A 44 -8.39 9.23 -10.16
CA LEU A 44 -8.20 10.28 -9.14
C LEU A 44 -9.35 11.29 -9.14
N GLU A 45 -9.80 11.75 -10.30
CA GLU A 45 -10.93 12.68 -10.39
C GLU A 45 -12.26 12.03 -9.93
N ARG A 46 -12.51 10.77 -10.27
CA ARG A 46 -13.68 10.02 -9.76
C ARG A 46 -13.64 9.91 -8.24
N ALA A 47 -12.50 9.50 -7.69
CA ALA A 47 -12.32 9.38 -6.24
C ALA A 47 -12.47 10.73 -5.53
N ARG A 48 -11.96 11.80 -6.11
CA ARG A 48 -12.11 13.17 -5.60
C ARG A 48 -13.57 13.65 -5.61
N ALA A 49 -14.34 13.28 -6.64
CA ALA A 49 -15.77 13.59 -6.70
C ALA A 49 -16.56 12.83 -5.61
N GLU A 50 -16.19 11.57 -5.34
CA GLU A 50 -16.81 10.72 -4.34
C GLU A 50 -16.47 11.14 -2.90
N LEU A 51 -15.18 11.38 -2.62
CA LEU A 51 -14.67 11.64 -1.27
C LEU A 51 -14.79 13.13 -0.85
N GLY A 52 -14.99 14.02 -1.80
CA GLY A 52 -14.99 15.47 -1.56
C GLY A 52 -13.58 16.07 -1.59
N ARG A 53 -13.52 17.41 -1.59
CA ARG A 53 -12.26 18.14 -1.74
C ARG A 53 -11.65 18.63 -0.43
N VAL A 54 -12.39 18.55 0.65
CA VAL A 54 -11.93 19.04 1.95
C VAL A 54 -10.88 18.07 2.51
N ARG A 55 -9.68 18.55 2.75
CA ARG A 55 -8.53 17.76 3.25
C ARG A 55 -8.02 16.69 2.28
N LEU A 56 -8.38 16.75 1.00
CA LEU A 56 -7.91 15.84 -0.05
C LEU A 56 -7.21 16.62 -1.17
N GLY A 57 -5.91 16.33 -1.37
CA GLY A 57 -5.17 16.67 -2.57
C GLY A 57 -5.00 15.42 -3.44
N THR A 58 -4.92 15.61 -4.75
CA THR A 58 -4.67 14.54 -5.72
C THR A 58 -3.46 14.85 -6.58
N ILE A 59 -2.69 13.83 -6.97
CA ILE A 59 -1.53 13.99 -7.84
C ILE A 59 -1.37 12.77 -8.74
N ALA A 60 -1.40 12.97 -10.06
CA ALA A 60 -1.08 11.92 -11.00
C ALA A 60 0.44 11.72 -11.07
N SER A 61 0.89 10.46 -10.91
CA SER A 61 2.31 10.11 -10.96
C SER A 61 2.50 8.63 -11.24
N PRO A 62 3.43 8.25 -12.17
CA PRO A 62 3.81 6.87 -12.42
C PRO A 62 4.72 6.29 -11.32
N LEU A 63 5.33 7.11 -10.49
CA LEU A 63 6.31 6.72 -9.45
C LEU A 63 7.49 5.92 -10.02
N ASP A 64 7.92 6.21 -11.23
CA ASP A 64 8.92 5.47 -11.99
C ASP A 64 10.35 6.02 -11.84
N THR A 65 10.48 7.17 -11.20
CA THR A 65 11.77 7.82 -10.91
C THR A 65 11.82 8.36 -9.48
N PRO A 66 13.02 8.47 -8.89
CA PRO A 66 13.19 9.14 -7.59
C PRO A 66 12.64 10.57 -7.56
N ALA A 67 12.73 11.30 -8.69
CA ALA A 67 12.20 12.66 -8.81
C ALA A 67 10.67 12.71 -8.71
N GLU A 68 9.96 11.77 -9.36
CA GLU A 68 8.51 11.63 -9.25
C GLU A 68 8.10 11.27 -7.81
N CYS A 69 8.80 10.36 -7.16
CA CYS A 69 8.56 10.02 -5.76
C CYS A 69 8.74 11.24 -4.83
N ALA A 70 9.81 12.02 -5.05
CA ALA A 70 10.05 13.26 -4.31
C ALA A 70 8.96 14.31 -4.56
N ARG A 71 8.47 14.44 -5.80
CA ARG A 71 7.35 15.33 -6.18
C ARG A 71 6.06 14.96 -5.44
N VAL A 72 5.74 13.66 -5.35
CA VAL A 72 4.56 13.18 -4.64
C VAL A 72 4.64 13.49 -3.14
N ILE A 73 5.78 13.24 -2.50
CA ILE A 73 5.99 13.58 -1.09
C ILE A 73 5.92 15.10 -0.87
N ALA A 74 6.49 15.91 -1.78
CA ALA A 74 6.48 17.36 -1.70
C ALA A 74 5.06 17.96 -1.84
N ALA A 75 4.15 17.28 -2.55
CA ALA A 75 2.77 17.70 -2.71
C ALA A 75 2.01 17.80 -1.37
N ALA A 76 2.48 17.16 -0.32
CA ALA A 76 1.92 17.34 1.03
C ALA A 76 2.12 18.77 1.57
N GLY A 77 3.05 19.57 1.02
CA GLY A 77 3.28 20.98 1.38
C GLY A 77 3.85 21.21 2.78
N ALA A 78 3.96 20.22 3.64
CA ALA A 78 4.47 20.27 5.01
C ALA A 78 5.07 18.91 5.39
N PRO A 79 5.70 18.77 6.57
CA PRO A 79 6.18 17.48 7.04
C PRO A 79 5.09 16.41 7.01
N VAL A 80 5.44 15.22 6.51
CA VAL A 80 4.53 14.10 6.30
C VAL A 80 4.53 13.19 7.52
N TYR A 81 3.37 12.98 8.12
CA TYR A 81 3.22 12.06 9.25
C TYR A 81 3.24 10.58 8.82
N ALA A 82 2.56 10.25 7.72
CA ALA A 82 2.51 8.88 7.26
C ALA A 82 2.62 8.75 5.73
N LEU A 83 3.36 7.73 5.30
CA LEU A 83 3.36 7.22 3.94
C LEU A 83 2.68 5.85 3.92
N VAL A 84 1.61 5.72 3.13
CA VAL A 84 0.97 4.45 2.82
C VAL A 84 1.21 4.15 1.35
N HIS A 85 2.05 3.15 1.06
CA HIS A 85 2.41 2.82 -0.31
C HIS A 85 1.69 1.55 -0.77
N LEU A 86 0.64 1.76 -1.59
CA LEU A 86 -0.21 0.69 -2.14
C LEU A 86 -0.05 0.52 -3.65
N ALA A 87 0.67 1.45 -4.32
CA ALA A 87 0.90 1.37 -5.75
C ALA A 87 1.62 0.08 -6.12
N GLY A 88 1.20 -0.53 -7.22
CA GLY A 88 1.80 -1.75 -7.74
C GLY A 88 1.02 -2.34 -8.89
N VAL A 89 1.63 -3.29 -9.58
CA VAL A 89 1.05 -4.02 -10.71
C VAL A 89 0.94 -5.50 -10.40
N PHE A 90 0.03 -6.19 -11.09
CA PHE A 90 -0.27 -7.61 -10.85
C PHE A 90 -0.46 -8.30 -12.21
N GLU A 91 0.65 -8.58 -12.90
CA GLU A 91 0.68 -9.14 -14.26
C GLU A 91 0.99 -10.64 -14.23
N ARG A 92 0.46 -11.37 -15.20
CA ARG A 92 0.84 -12.77 -15.45
C ARG A 92 2.22 -12.82 -16.09
N ASP A 93 2.97 -13.85 -15.72
CA ASP A 93 4.31 -14.13 -16.23
C ASP A 93 4.33 -15.49 -16.93
N ALA A 94 4.78 -15.49 -18.18
CA ALA A 94 4.88 -16.70 -19.01
C ALA A 94 6.19 -17.47 -18.78
N LEU A 95 7.13 -16.95 -17.97
CA LEU A 95 8.51 -17.46 -17.83
C LEU A 95 9.22 -17.55 -19.20
N ASP A 96 9.06 -16.51 -20.03
CA ASP A 96 9.66 -16.46 -21.35
C ASP A 96 11.18 -16.19 -21.21
N PRO A 97 12.05 -17.08 -21.75
CA PRO A 97 13.50 -16.90 -21.64
C PRO A 97 14.02 -15.69 -22.45
N GLU A 98 13.25 -15.17 -23.40
CA GLU A 98 13.63 -14.07 -24.27
C GLU A 98 12.98 -12.72 -23.86
N ASP A 99 11.98 -12.73 -22.95
CA ASP A 99 11.28 -11.52 -22.49
C ASP A 99 11.27 -11.36 -20.96
N HIS A 100 12.06 -10.44 -20.48
CA HIS A 100 12.09 -10.03 -19.08
C HIS A 100 11.16 -8.83 -18.78
N GLY A 101 10.28 -8.44 -19.68
CA GLY A 101 9.45 -7.24 -19.53
C GLY A 101 8.54 -7.28 -18.30
N VAL A 102 7.86 -8.42 -18.07
CA VAL A 102 7.00 -8.59 -16.88
C VAL A 102 7.82 -8.53 -15.58
N TRP A 103 8.99 -9.18 -15.55
CA TRP A 103 9.91 -9.11 -14.41
C TRP A 103 10.30 -7.66 -14.12
N ASN A 104 10.79 -6.94 -15.11
CA ASN A 104 11.25 -5.56 -14.94
C ASN A 104 10.12 -4.64 -14.45
N ARG A 105 8.93 -4.72 -15.04
CA ARG A 105 7.77 -3.94 -14.59
C ARG A 105 7.34 -4.30 -13.17
N ALA A 106 7.30 -5.60 -12.84
CA ALA A 106 6.91 -6.05 -11.50
C ALA A 106 7.87 -5.55 -10.43
N ILE A 107 9.19 -5.64 -10.65
CA ILE A 107 10.19 -5.14 -9.70
C ILE A 107 10.14 -3.62 -9.61
N ALA A 108 10.10 -2.91 -10.74
CA ALA A 108 10.03 -1.45 -10.76
C ALA A 108 8.80 -0.91 -10.01
N ALA A 109 7.61 -1.43 -10.35
CA ALA A 109 6.34 -0.90 -9.88
C ALA A 109 5.85 -1.47 -8.53
N ASN A 110 6.49 -2.51 -7.97
CA ASN A 110 6.11 -3.07 -6.66
C ASN A 110 7.21 -3.01 -5.60
N LEU A 111 8.49 -2.81 -5.99
CA LEU A 111 9.61 -2.83 -5.03
C LEU A 111 10.49 -1.60 -5.16
N THR A 112 10.98 -1.26 -6.37
CA THR A 112 11.87 -0.11 -6.55
C THR A 112 11.17 1.19 -6.17
N ASN A 113 9.94 1.40 -6.65
CA ASN A 113 9.15 2.58 -6.30
C ASN A 113 8.86 2.68 -4.78
N ALA A 114 8.67 1.54 -4.09
CA ALA A 114 8.49 1.53 -2.64
C ALA A 114 9.75 2.01 -1.90
N TYR A 115 10.93 1.59 -2.37
CA TYR A 115 12.20 2.08 -1.86
C TYR A 115 12.37 3.58 -2.12
N ASP A 116 12.12 4.05 -3.33
CA ASP A 116 12.27 5.46 -3.71
C ASP A 116 11.30 6.36 -2.94
N MET A 117 10.05 5.90 -2.74
CA MET A 117 9.07 6.60 -1.88
C MET A 117 9.54 6.69 -0.43
N ALA A 118 10.15 5.63 0.12
CA ALA A 118 10.69 5.65 1.47
C ALA A 118 11.90 6.60 1.59
N VAL A 119 12.78 6.63 0.57
CA VAL A 119 13.89 7.58 0.50
C VAL A 119 13.36 9.02 0.47
N ALA A 120 12.40 9.33 -0.41
CA ALA A 120 11.80 10.65 -0.48
C ALA A 120 11.12 11.05 0.84
N PHE A 121 10.37 10.13 1.46
CA PHE A 121 9.73 10.35 2.75
C PHE A 121 10.75 10.63 3.86
N SER A 122 11.89 9.94 3.89
CA SER A 122 12.91 10.09 4.93
C SER A 122 13.50 11.49 5.01
N THR A 123 13.36 12.30 3.98
CA THR A 123 13.82 13.70 3.93
C THR A 123 12.78 14.71 4.43
N ARG A 124 11.50 14.32 4.58
CA ARG A 124 10.38 15.23 4.83
C ARG A 124 9.37 14.73 5.87
N PHE A 125 9.68 13.70 6.64
CA PHE A 125 8.75 13.23 7.65
C PHE A 125 8.64 14.20 8.84
N ASP A 126 7.51 14.13 9.54
CA ASP A 126 7.27 14.92 10.74
C ASP A 126 8.13 14.42 11.91
N ARG A 127 8.92 15.31 12.51
CA ARG A 127 9.83 14.97 13.62
C ARG A 127 9.25 15.26 15.00
N ARG A 128 8.02 15.73 15.08
CA ARG A 128 7.36 16.07 16.35
C ARG A 128 6.87 14.82 17.10
N GLU A 129 6.62 13.75 16.37
CA GLU A 129 6.24 12.44 16.90
C GLU A 129 6.72 11.35 15.92
N PRO A 130 6.85 10.09 16.34
CA PRO A 130 7.24 9.03 15.42
C PRO A 130 6.31 8.95 14.21
N ALA A 131 6.88 9.12 13.02
CA ALA A 131 6.16 9.03 11.76
C ALA A 131 5.90 7.57 11.37
N ARG A 132 5.16 7.31 10.30
CA ARG A 132 4.72 5.98 9.91
C ARG A 132 5.00 5.71 8.43
N ILE A 133 5.45 4.49 8.13
CA ILE A 133 5.41 3.93 6.77
C ILE A 133 4.65 2.61 6.83
N VAL A 134 3.67 2.45 5.93
CA VAL A 134 2.97 1.19 5.73
C VAL A 134 3.05 0.80 4.25
N PHE A 135 3.68 -0.33 3.98
CA PHE A 135 3.77 -0.92 2.65
C PHE A 135 2.68 -1.97 2.41
N ALA A 136 2.35 -2.20 1.14
CA ALA A 136 1.54 -3.33 0.72
C ALA A 136 2.41 -4.47 0.19
N SER A 137 2.57 -5.54 0.99
CA SER A 137 2.99 -6.85 0.53
C SER A 137 1.78 -7.63 -0.02
N SER A 138 1.79 -8.95 0.04
CA SER A 138 0.70 -9.84 -0.37
C SER A 138 0.96 -11.22 0.24
N VAL A 139 -0.07 -12.01 0.47
CA VAL A 139 0.10 -13.44 0.80
C VAL A 139 0.89 -14.22 -0.25
N ALA A 140 1.03 -13.67 -1.46
CA ALA A 140 1.86 -14.26 -2.51
C ALA A 140 3.33 -14.45 -2.09
N TYR A 141 3.85 -13.64 -1.15
CA TYR A 141 5.23 -13.82 -0.66
C TYR A 141 5.42 -15.12 0.15
N ARG A 142 4.35 -15.66 0.74
CA ARG A 142 4.38 -16.92 1.51
C ARG A 142 3.91 -18.10 0.68
N ARG A 143 2.80 -17.96 -0.03
CA ARG A 143 2.18 -19.05 -0.81
C ARG A 143 2.86 -19.28 -2.15
N GLY A 144 3.57 -18.28 -2.66
CA GLY A 144 3.92 -18.21 -4.06
C GLY A 144 2.72 -17.82 -4.94
N SER A 145 2.98 -17.56 -6.21
CA SER A 145 1.98 -17.33 -7.24
C SER A 145 2.54 -17.92 -8.54
N ALA A 146 2.06 -19.09 -8.93
CA ALA A 146 2.67 -19.89 -10.00
C ALA A 146 2.72 -19.15 -11.35
N ASP A 147 1.71 -18.34 -11.64
CA ASP A 147 1.58 -17.56 -12.87
C ASP A 147 1.97 -16.09 -12.73
N ARG A 148 2.60 -15.69 -11.57
CA ARG A 148 3.04 -14.31 -11.28
C ARG A 148 4.30 -14.31 -10.41
N VAL A 149 5.31 -15.03 -10.86
CA VAL A 149 6.58 -15.20 -10.13
C VAL A 149 7.24 -13.85 -9.81
N PRO A 150 7.37 -12.89 -10.75
CA PRO A 150 7.97 -11.58 -10.48
C PRO A 150 7.20 -10.78 -9.41
N TYR A 151 5.87 -10.87 -9.40
CA TYR A 151 5.05 -10.23 -8.37
C TYR A 151 5.32 -10.81 -6.99
N ALA A 152 5.34 -12.15 -6.86
CA ALA A 152 5.62 -12.82 -5.59
C ALA A 152 7.02 -12.46 -5.07
N ALA A 153 8.03 -12.41 -5.95
CA ALA A 153 9.38 -11.98 -5.62
C ALA A 153 9.43 -10.53 -5.12
N ALA A 154 8.76 -9.60 -5.82
CA ALA A 154 8.70 -8.21 -5.42
C ALA A 154 8.00 -8.04 -4.05
N LYS A 155 6.88 -8.74 -3.81
CA LYS A 155 6.16 -8.68 -2.53
C LYS A 155 6.92 -9.35 -1.37
N GLY A 156 7.77 -10.33 -1.66
CA GLY A 156 8.78 -10.84 -0.73
C GLY A 156 9.86 -9.79 -0.43
N GLY A 157 10.32 -9.07 -1.44
CA GLY A 157 11.23 -7.93 -1.30
C GLY A 157 10.69 -6.83 -0.39
N ILE A 158 9.39 -6.53 -0.46
CA ILE A 158 8.71 -5.57 0.45
C ILE A 158 8.85 -6.00 1.92
N VAL A 159 8.76 -7.29 2.23
CA VAL A 159 8.94 -7.80 3.61
C VAL A 159 10.37 -7.54 4.09
N GLY A 160 11.36 -7.82 3.24
CA GLY A 160 12.78 -7.51 3.53
C GLY A 160 13.02 -6.01 3.71
N LEU A 161 12.47 -5.19 2.81
CA LEU A 161 12.55 -3.73 2.84
C LEU A 161 11.95 -3.17 4.13
N THR A 162 10.77 -3.65 4.53
CA THR A 162 10.07 -3.26 5.77
C THR A 162 10.97 -3.49 6.99
N ARG A 163 11.57 -4.68 7.10
CA ARG A 163 12.47 -5.03 8.22
C ARG A 163 13.73 -4.18 8.25
N ALA A 164 14.35 -3.95 7.09
CA ALA A 164 15.56 -3.16 7.00
C ALA A 164 15.31 -1.68 7.36
N LEU A 165 14.26 -1.08 6.79
CA LEU A 165 13.91 0.31 7.05
C LEU A 165 13.43 0.53 8.49
N SER A 166 12.74 -0.43 9.10
CA SER A 166 12.34 -0.30 10.51
C SER A 166 13.53 -0.17 11.46
N ARG A 167 14.65 -0.86 11.15
CA ARG A 167 15.90 -0.73 11.92
C ARG A 167 16.64 0.57 11.62
N LYS A 168 16.63 0.99 10.36
CA LYS A 168 17.37 2.17 9.90
C LYS A 168 16.73 3.48 10.37
N LEU A 169 15.40 3.54 10.42
CA LEU A 169 14.64 4.77 10.66
C LEU A 169 14.12 4.89 12.10
N ALA A 170 14.21 3.83 12.91
CA ALA A 170 13.86 3.91 14.32
C ALA A 170 14.81 4.84 15.08
N PRO A 171 14.34 5.55 16.15
CA PRO A 171 12.96 5.55 16.67
C PRO A 171 12.02 6.53 15.95
N ASP A 172 12.51 7.32 15.00
CA ASP A 172 11.79 8.45 14.39
C ASP A 172 10.66 8.01 13.44
N VAL A 173 10.78 6.80 12.83
CA VAL A 173 9.78 6.26 11.91
C VAL A 173 9.51 4.80 12.21
N LEU A 174 8.24 4.44 12.41
CA LEU A 174 7.80 3.05 12.48
C LEU A 174 7.42 2.56 11.09
N VAL A 175 8.03 1.46 10.67
CA VAL A 175 7.85 0.91 9.32
C VAL A 175 7.24 -0.48 9.40
N ASN A 176 6.05 -0.65 8.81
CA ASN A 176 5.33 -1.92 8.80
C ASN A 176 4.78 -2.22 7.39
N ALA A 177 4.26 -3.41 7.20
CA ALA A 177 3.56 -3.80 5.98
C ALA A 177 2.25 -4.51 6.31
N VAL A 178 1.31 -4.46 5.38
CA VAL A 178 0.15 -5.36 5.34
C VAL A 178 0.38 -6.40 4.25
N ALA A 179 -0.10 -7.62 4.45
CA ALA A 179 -0.10 -8.68 3.44
C ALA A 179 -1.55 -9.14 3.21
N PRO A 180 -2.28 -8.51 2.29
CA PRO A 180 -3.64 -8.89 1.95
C PRO A 180 -3.71 -10.28 1.31
N GLY A 181 -4.81 -11.00 1.58
CA GLY A 181 -5.26 -12.15 0.79
C GLY A 181 -5.96 -11.73 -0.49
N VAL A 182 -6.98 -12.48 -0.91
CA VAL A 182 -7.84 -12.12 -2.04
C VAL A 182 -8.86 -11.08 -1.57
N ILE A 183 -8.76 -9.87 -2.09
CA ILE A 183 -9.60 -8.73 -1.73
C ILE A 183 -10.45 -8.30 -2.93
N GLU A 184 -11.73 -8.03 -2.73
CA GLU A 184 -12.69 -7.60 -3.74
C GLU A 184 -12.30 -6.24 -4.33
N THR A 185 -11.48 -6.27 -5.39
CA THR A 185 -10.97 -5.10 -6.10
C THR A 185 -10.84 -5.41 -7.58
N LYS A 186 -10.84 -4.40 -8.44
CA LYS A 186 -10.61 -4.56 -9.90
C LYS A 186 -9.34 -5.36 -10.21
N MET A 187 -8.29 -5.24 -9.39
CA MET A 187 -7.04 -5.99 -9.55
C MET A 187 -7.27 -7.50 -9.36
N ALA A 188 -8.18 -7.90 -8.47
CA ALA A 188 -8.48 -9.30 -8.18
C ALA A 188 -9.58 -9.89 -9.05
N ASP A 189 -10.37 -9.06 -9.79
CA ASP A 189 -11.49 -9.53 -10.61
C ASP A 189 -11.12 -10.69 -11.54
N PRO A 190 -9.98 -10.69 -12.27
CA PRO A 190 -9.61 -11.81 -13.14
C PRO A 190 -9.41 -13.12 -12.37
N ILE A 191 -8.78 -13.07 -11.19
CA ILE A 191 -8.58 -14.26 -10.34
C ILE A 191 -9.90 -14.73 -9.76
N ILE A 192 -10.73 -13.80 -9.31
CA ILE A 192 -12.04 -14.14 -8.73
C ILE A 192 -12.94 -14.79 -9.78
N ALA A 193 -12.91 -14.29 -11.01
CA ALA A 193 -13.67 -14.88 -12.11
C ALA A 193 -13.18 -16.29 -12.48
N GLU A 194 -11.85 -16.51 -12.48
CA GLU A 194 -11.25 -17.76 -12.94
C GLU A 194 -11.26 -18.84 -11.84
N ARG A 195 -10.94 -18.50 -10.59
CA ARG A 195 -10.69 -19.43 -9.48
C ARG A 195 -11.37 -19.03 -8.17
N GLY A 196 -12.42 -18.21 -8.22
CA GLY A 196 -13.04 -17.67 -7.02
C GLY A 196 -13.59 -18.74 -6.08
N ASP A 197 -14.20 -19.81 -6.61
CA ASP A 197 -14.77 -20.87 -5.79
C ASP A 197 -13.67 -21.72 -5.11
N ASP A 198 -12.51 -21.91 -5.76
CA ASP A 198 -11.39 -22.61 -5.17
C ASP A 198 -10.84 -21.80 -3.99
N TYR A 199 -10.61 -20.50 -4.19
CA TYR A 199 -10.16 -19.63 -3.12
C TYR A 199 -11.16 -19.56 -1.96
N ARG A 200 -12.48 -19.49 -2.21
CA ARG A 200 -13.48 -19.52 -1.14
C ARG A 200 -13.46 -20.81 -0.34
N ARG A 201 -13.18 -21.95 -0.99
CA ARG A 201 -13.02 -23.24 -0.29
C ARG A 201 -11.77 -23.25 0.60
N GLU A 202 -10.65 -22.66 0.13
CA GLU A 202 -9.39 -22.59 0.85
C GLU A 202 -9.43 -21.59 2.02
N ILE A 203 -10.08 -20.43 1.85
CA ILE A 203 -10.16 -19.40 2.88
C ILE A 203 -11.02 -19.89 4.06
N PRO A 204 -10.48 -19.96 5.31
CA PRO A 204 -11.27 -20.36 6.48
C PRO A 204 -12.55 -19.55 6.69
N LEU A 205 -12.51 -18.22 6.47
CA LEU A 205 -13.69 -17.36 6.59
C LEU A 205 -14.68 -17.48 5.42
N LYS A 206 -14.41 -18.34 4.41
CA LYS A 206 -15.31 -18.68 3.29
C LYS A 206 -15.78 -17.50 2.44
N ARG A 207 -15.06 -16.39 2.47
CA ARG A 207 -15.33 -15.20 1.67
C ARG A 207 -14.03 -14.48 1.31
N PHE A 208 -14.11 -13.60 0.34
CA PHE A 208 -13.04 -12.64 0.06
C PHE A 208 -13.05 -11.51 1.09
N GLY A 209 -11.89 -10.86 1.26
CA GLY A 209 -11.77 -9.67 2.08
C GLY A 209 -12.32 -8.45 1.35
N LYS A 210 -12.83 -7.49 2.11
CA LYS A 210 -13.26 -6.19 1.59
C LYS A 210 -12.11 -5.17 1.70
N PRO A 211 -11.99 -4.20 0.77
CA PRO A 211 -11.01 -3.13 0.85
C PRO A 211 -10.95 -2.42 2.20
N ALA A 212 -12.11 -2.16 2.81
CA ALA A 212 -12.22 -1.52 4.12
C ALA A 212 -11.56 -2.32 5.26
N GLU A 213 -11.49 -3.65 5.15
CA GLU A 213 -10.83 -4.49 6.16
C GLU A 213 -9.31 -4.32 6.13
N ILE A 214 -8.73 -4.16 4.95
CA ILE A 214 -7.30 -3.83 4.81
C ILE A 214 -7.03 -2.39 5.27
N ALA A 215 -7.87 -1.46 4.85
CA ALA A 215 -7.77 -0.05 5.22
C ALA A 215 -7.83 0.16 6.75
N SER A 216 -8.63 -0.64 7.47
CA SER A 216 -8.70 -0.57 8.94
C SER A 216 -7.38 -0.94 9.60
N VAL A 217 -6.70 -1.98 9.12
CA VAL A 217 -5.37 -2.40 9.63
C VAL A 217 -4.31 -1.36 9.29
N ILE A 218 -4.34 -0.78 8.08
CA ILE A 218 -3.43 0.31 7.69
C ILE A 218 -3.58 1.50 8.64
N ARG A 219 -4.82 1.94 8.92
CA ARG A 219 -5.08 3.04 9.85
C ARG A 219 -4.61 2.73 11.27
N PHE A 220 -4.84 1.51 11.75
CA PHE A 220 -4.32 1.05 13.05
C PHE A 220 -2.80 1.17 13.08
N LEU A 221 -2.07 0.66 12.07
CA LEU A 221 -0.62 0.75 12.01
C LEU A 221 -0.10 2.20 11.92
N CYS A 222 -0.91 3.12 11.42
CA CYS A 222 -0.59 4.55 11.39
C CYS A 222 -1.02 5.29 12.68
N SER A 223 -1.78 4.66 13.56
CA SER A 223 -2.30 5.29 14.79
C SER A 223 -1.29 5.22 15.96
N PRO A 224 -1.50 5.98 17.04
CA PRO A 224 -0.75 5.84 18.29
C PRO A 224 -0.87 4.46 18.93
N ASP A 225 -1.98 3.73 18.71
CA ASP A 225 -2.22 2.40 19.27
C ASP A 225 -1.22 1.35 18.78
N ALA A 226 -0.55 1.60 17.63
CA ALA A 226 0.53 0.78 17.09
C ALA A 226 1.94 1.28 17.47
N SER A 227 2.09 2.08 18.53
CA SER A 227 3.35 2.75 18.90
C SER A 227 4.51 1.80 19.21
N TYR A 228 4.24 0.54 19.53
CA TYR A 228 5.28 -0.47 19.79
C TYR A 228 5.37 -1.54 18.68
N ILE A 229 4.81 -1.24 17.49
CA ILE A 229 4.82 -2.15 16.32
C ILE A 229 5.70 -1.55 15.23
N THR A 230 6.83 -2.20 14.93
CA THR A 230 7.70 -1.84 13.80
C THR A 230 8.39 -3.08 13.21
N GLY A 231 8.69 -3.08 11.93
CA GLY A 231 9.30 -4.19 11.21
C GLY A 231 8.36 -5.37 10.94
N GLN A 232 7.05 -5.23 11.21
CA GLN A 232 6.08 -6.30 11.08
C GLN A 232 5.37 -6.30 9.74
N THR A 233 5.00 -7.50 9.29
CA THR A 233 4.09 -7.70 8.16
C THR A 233 2.82 -8.35 8.68
N ILE A 234 1.74 -7.59 8.72
CA ILE A 234 0.44 -8.06 9.23
C ILE A 234 -0.34 -8.72 8.09
N THR A 235 -0.57 -10.00 8.22
CA THR A 235 -1.38 -10.76 7.25
C THR A 235 -2.87 -10.52 7.50
N VAL A 236 -3.62 -10.18 6.44
CA VAL A 236 -5.06 -9.90 6.47
C VAL A 236 -5.71 -10.68 5.32
N ASP A 237 -6.02 -11.95 5.54
CA ASP A 237 -6.27 -12.91 4.46
C ASP A 237 -7.39 -13.92 4.73
N GLY A 238 -8.15 -13.73 5.81
CA GLY A 238 -9.21 -14.66 6.19
C GLY A 238 -8.73 -16.03 6.64
N GLY A 239 -7.42 -16.15 6.96
CA GLY A 239 -6.78 -17.37 7.46
C GLY A 239 -6.24 -18.30 6.37
N ILE A 240 -6.16 -17.84 5.10
CA ILE A 240 -5.68 -18.70 4.00
C ILE A 240 -4.18 -19.07 4.13
N THR A 241 -3.39 -18.25 4.85
CA THR A 241 -2.00 -18.55 5.20
C THR A 241 -1.88 -18.72 6.70
N ASN A 242 -2.25 -19.86 7.24
CA ASN A 242 -2.00 -20.19 8.65
C ASN A 242 -0.48 -20.26 8.87
N ALA A 243 0.11 -19.25 9.49
CA ALA A 243 1.53 -19.20 9.79
C ALA A 243 1.78 -18.78 11.23
#